data_d1c27baa06fea12c77a27c79c58ee550
#
_entry.id   d1c27baa06fea12c77a27c79c58ee550
#
_cell.length_a   1.000
_cell.length_b   1.000
_cell.length_c   1.000
_cell.angle_alpha   90.00
_cell.angle_beta   90.00
_cell.angle_gamma   90.00
#
_symmetry.space_group_name_H-M   'P 1'
#
loop_
_entity.id
_entity.type
_entity.pdbx_description
1 polymer ?
#
loop_
_entity_poly.entity_id
_entity_poly.type
_entity_poly.pdbx_seq_one_letter_code
_entity_poly.pdbx_strand_id
1 'polypeptide(L)'
;MEMEDIKLIDFLPNTHISRDGRIWRNGREKKFTVGPIGYEVVSFSTNNKTKTYYKHRLLLHAFVGECPVGCEALHINGNKLDNRLENLRWGTRKENVADAIKHGTATIGSKNGAAKLTDEMIKTIRQSRLINDSVDKLSNQYQVSVTTIRRVLNGLTYKGV
;
A
#
# COMPACT_ATOMS: atom_id res chain seq x y z
N MET A 1 -15.18 -15.83 26.47
CA MET A 1 -14.09 -15.44 25.55
C MET A 1 -12.98 -16.41 25.85
N GLU A 2 -12.68 -17.29 24.90
CA GLU A 2 -11.66 -18.33 25.10
C GLU A 2 -10.28 -17.68 25.22
N MET A 3 -9.42 -18.24 26.06
CA MET A 3 -8.07 -17.68 26.33
C MET A 3 -7.16 -17.67 25.08
N GLU A 4 -7.51 -18.41 24.03
CA GLU A 4 -6.79 -18.43 22.74
C GLU A 4 -7.00 -17.17 21.88
N ASP A 5 -8.03 -16.37 22.19
CA ASP A 5 -8.38 -15.15 21.45
C ASP A 5 -7.65 -13.90 21.92
N ILE A 6 -6.82 -13.98 22.97
CA ILE A 6 -6.06 -12.84 23.50
C ILE A 6 -4.59 -13.20 23.55
N LYS A 7 -3.75 -12.38 22.96
CA LYS A 7 -2.29 -12.55 22.93
C LYS A 7 -1.57 -11.37 23.54
N LEU A 8 -0.47 -11.64 24.25
CA LEU A 8 0.49 -10.64 24.70
C LEU A 8 1.29 -10.13 23.49
N ILE A 9 1.56 -8.83 23.45
CA ILE A 9 2.48 -8.26 22.48
C ILE A 9 3.85 -8.13 23.16
N ASP A 10 4.78 -9.00 22.83
CA ASP A 10 6.07 -9.20 23.50
C ASP A 10 6.94 -7.93 23.59
N PHE A 11 6.98 -7.13 22.52
CA PHE A 11 7.74 -5.86 22.47
C PHE A 11 7.00 -4.65 23.11
N LEU A 12 5.78 -4.85 23.63
CA LEU A 12 4.99 -3.83 24.34
C LEU A 12 4.64 -4.30 25.75
N PRO A 13 5.34 -3.82 26.80
CA PRO A 13 5.10 -4.27 28.15
C PRO A 13 3.63 -4.15 28.56
N ASN A 14 3.10 -5.19 29.20
CA ASN A 14 1.75 -5.28 29.75
C ASN A 14 0.65 -4.93 28.71
N THR A 15 0.87 -5.28 27.44
CA THR A 15 -0.06 -4.97 26.35
C THR A 15 -0.58 -6.26 25.73
N HIS A 16 -1.91 -6.40 25.69
CA HIS A 16 -2.60 -7.56 25.12
C HIS A 16 -3.50 -7.10 23.98
N ILE A 17 -3.66 -7.94 22.97
CA ILE A 17 -4.57 -7.71 21.84
C ILE A 17 -5.44 -8.97 21.66
N SER A 18 -6.74 -8.77 21.43
CA SER A 18 -7.66 -9.84 21.06
C SER A 18 -7.69 -10.05 19.54
N ARG A 19 -8.13 -11.22 19.12
CA ARG A 19 -8.28 -11.60 17.71
C ARG A 19 -9.23 -10.68 16.93
N ASP A 20 -10.26 -10.16 17.61
CA ASP A 20 -11.19 -9.15 17.07
C ASP A 20 -10.62 -7.72 17.04
N GLY A 21 -9.38 -7.55 17.53
CA GLY A 21 -8.62 -6.30 17.43
C GLY A 21 -8.89 -5.29 18.54
N ARG A 22 -9.39 -5.71 19.71
CA ARG A 22 -9.37 -4.86 20.90
C ARG A 22 -8.01 -4.94 21.56
N ILE A 23 -7.57 -3.85 22.19
CA ILE A 23 -6.23 -3.76 22.80
C ILE A 23 -6.30 -3.21 24.24
N TRP A 24 -5.54 -3.82 25.13
CA TRP A 24 -5.41 -3.40 26.53
C TRP A 24 -3.95 -3.14 26.89
N ARG A 25 -3.71 -2.13 27.68
CA ARG A 25 -2.40 -1.89 28.29
C ARG A 25 -2.55 -1.59 29.77
N ASN A 26 -1.78 -2.32 30.61
CA ASN A 26 -1.88 -2.25 32.07
C ASN A 26 -3.34 -2.50 32.54
N GLY A 27 -4.04 -3.47 31.97
CA GLY A 27 -5.43 -3.79 32.27
C GLY A 27 -6.48 -2.80 31.78
N ARG A 28 -6.10 -1.70 31.13
CA ARG A 28 -7.04 -0.69 30.61
C ARG A 28 -7.17 -0.81 29.08
N GLU A 29 -8.42 -0.90 28.62
CA GLU A 29 -8.70 -0.91 27.18
C GLU A 29 -8.31 0.43 26.54
N LYS A 30 -7.70 0.36 25.35
CA LYS A 30 -7.33 1.48 24.50
C LYS A 30 -8.08 1.40 23.19
N LYS A 31 -8.57 2.54 22.71
CA LYS A 31 -9.28 2.62 21.43
C LYS A 31 -8.32 2.92 20.29
N PHE A 32 -8.53 2.27 19.17
CA PHE A 32 -7.90 2.65 17.91
C PHE A 32 -8.61 3.88 17.33
N THR A 33 -7.87 4.71 16.64
CA THR A 33 -8.36 5.87 15.88
C THR A 33 -7.87 5.79 14.45
N VAL A 34 -8.58 6.36 13.50
CA VAL A 34 -8.12 6.41 12.11
C VAL A 34 -7.09 7.53 11.96
N GLY A 35 -5.87 7.14 11.61
CA GLY A 35 -4.78 8.08 11.36
C GLY A 35 -4.87 8.78 9.99
N PRO A 36 -4.00 9.79 9.74
CA PRO A 36 -4.06 10.64 8.54
C PRO A 36 -4.00 9.88 7.20
N ILE A 37 -3.35 8.73 7.17
CA ILE A 37 -3.19 7.90 5.97
C ILE A 37 -4.24 6.77 5.87
N GLY A 38 -5.30 6.83 6.72
CA GLY A 38 -6.47 5.96 6.63
C GLY A 38 -6.33 4.59 7.31
N TYR A 39 -5.31 4.35 8.13
CA TYR A 39 -5.17 3.14 8.93
C TYR A 39 -5.64 3.35 10.36
N GLU A 40 -6.19 2.31 11.00
CA GLU A 40 -6.41 2.31 12.44
C GLU A 40 -5.10 2.23 13.20
N VAL A 41 -4.91 3.16 14.15
CA VAL A 41 -3.70 3.30 14.95
C VAL A 41 -4.01 3.46 16.43
N VAL A 42 -3.06 3.06 17.28
CA VAL A 42 -3.06 3.32 18.71
C VAL A 42 -1.71 3.89 19.11
N SER A 43 -1.70 4.85 20.05
CA SER A 43 -0.47 5.48 20.53
C SER A 43 -0.24 5.16 22.01
N PHE A 44 1.00 4.84 22.35
CA PHE A 44 1.44 4.62 23.71
C PHE A 44 2.60 5.56 24.06
N SER A 45 2.49 6.22 25.21
CA SER A 45 3.56 7.04 25.76
C SER A 45 4.35 6.25 26.79
N THR A 46 5.68 6.29 26.70
CA THR A 46 6.63 5.68 27.62
C THR A 46 7.84 6.61 27.73
N ASN A 47 8.24 7.00 28.94
CA ASN A 47 9.39 7.89 29.20
C ASN A 47 9.33 9.17 28.34
N ASN A 48 8.19 9.87 28.35
CA ASN A 48 7.93 11.11 27.60
C ASN A 48 8.07 10.99 26.06
N LYS A 49 8.11 9.75 25.54
CA LYS A 49 8.09 9.48 24.10
C LYS A 49 6.79 8.77 23.71
N THR A 50 6.09 9.31 22.74
CA THR A 50 4.88 8.69 22.19
C THR A 50 5.23 7.92 20.91
N LYS A 51 4.82 6.66 20.85
CA LYS A 51 5.00 5.81 19.70
C LYS A 51 3.63 5.30 19.22
N THR A 52 3.39 5.41 17.92
CA THR A 52 2.15 5.02 17.28
C THR A 52 2.33 3.66 16.59
N TYR A 53 1.33 2.81 16.75
CA TYR A 53 1.31 1.45 16.22
C TYR A 53 0.06 1.24 15.37
N TYR A 54 0.21 0.56 14.24
CA TYR A 54 -0.88 0.20 13.33
C TYR A 54 -1.56 -1.09 13.81
N LYS A 55 -2.90 -1.11 13.83
CA LYS A 55 -3.72 -2.25 14.27
C LYS A 55 -3.39 -3.53 13.50
N HIS A 56 -3.39 -3.47 12.17
CA HIS A 56 -3.10 -4.62 11.31
C HIS A 56 -1.71 -5.22 11.58
N ARG A 57 -0.70 -4.39 11.89
CA ARG A 57 0.65 -4.88 12.23
C ARG A 57 0.69 -5.56 13.59
N LEU A 58 -0.03 -5.02 14.57
CA LEU A 58 -0.12 -5.64 15.91
C LEU A 58 -0.85 -6.98 15.83
N LEU A 59 -1.93 -7.08 15.06
CA LEU A 59 -2.68 -8.32 14.85
C LEU A 59 -1.82 -9.38 14.16
N LEU A 60 -1.15 -9.03 13.07
CA LEU A 60 -0.25 -9.96 12.37
C LEU A 60 0.88 -10.44 13.29
N HIS A 61 1.52 -9.51 14.01
CA HIS A 61 2.60 -9.87 14.94
C HIS A 61 2.11 -10.85 16.03
N ALA A 62 0.95 -10.58 16.65
CA ALA A 62 0.44 -11.38 17.73
C ALA A 62 -0.07 -12.77 17.27
N PHE A 63 -0.73 -12.86 16.12
CA PHE A 63 -1.47 -14.06 15.71
C PHE A 63 -0.83 -14.85 14.57
N VAL A 64 0.03 -14.23 13.77
CA VAL A 64 0.74 -14.87 12.64
C VAL A 64 2.23 -15.03 12.95
N GLY A 65 2.82 -14.07 13.67
CA GLY A 65 4.23 -14.06 14.03
C GLY A 65 4.95 -12.80 13.56
N GLU A 66 6.25 -12.74 13.80
CA GLU A 66 7.09 -11.60 13.45
C GLU A 66 7.08 -11.30 11.94
N CYS A 67 7.27 -10.01 11.62
CA CYS A 67 7.38 -9.58 10.23
C CYS A 67 8.65 -10.15 9.60
N PRO A 68 8.58 -10.99 8.56
CA PRO A 68 9.76 -11.47 7.86
C PRO A 68 10.56 -10.30 7.26
N VAL A 69 11.88 -10.48 7.15
CA VAL A 69 12.77 -9.46 6.60
C VAL A 69 12.34 -9.08 5.18
N GLY A 70 12.21 -7.79 4.91
CA GLY A 70 11.77 -7.27 3.60
C GLY A 70 10.27 -7.36 3.34
N CYS A 71 9.48 -7.78 4.34
CA CYS A 71 8.02 -7.80 4.25
C CYS A 71 7.38 -6.60 4.94
N GLU A 72 6.14 -6.32 4.57
CA GLU A 72 5.26 -5.34 5.16
C GLU A 72 3.86 -5.94 5.37
N ALA A 73 3.06 -5.34 6.24
CA ALA A 73 1.69 -5.80 6.49
C ALA A 73 0.76 -5.34 5.36
N LEU A 74 0.03 -6.27 4.77
CA LEU A 74 -0.85 -6.04 3.62
C LEU A 74 -2.30 -6.39 3.95
N HIS A 75 -3.24 -5.60 3.39
CA HIS A 75 -4.67 -5.93 3.35
C HIS A 75 -4.98 -6.60 2.01
N ILE A 76 -5.44 -7.85 2.03
CA ILE A 76 -5.67 -8.66 0.82
C ILE A 76 -6.71 -8.01 -0.09
N ASN A 77 -7.75 -7.39 0.47
CA ASN A 77 -8.80 -6.69 -0.28
C ASN A 77 -8.50 -5.20 -0.54
N GLY A 78 -7.35 -4.68 -0.09
CA GLY A 78 -6.96 -3.28 -0.21
C GLY A 78 -7.70 -2.30 0.72
N ASN A 79 -8.65 -2.77 1.54
CA ASN A 79 -9.36 -1.93 2.51
C ASN A 79 -8.56 -1.81 3.81
N LYS A 80 -8.02 -0.63 4.08
CA LYS A 80 -7.17 -0.32 5.24
C LYS A 80 -7.88 -0.42 6.60
N LEU A 81 -9.20 -0.45 6.61
CA LEU A 81 -10.03 -0.54 7.82
C LEU A 81 -10.53 -1.97 8.10
N ASP A 82 -10.40 -2.88 7.14
CA ASP A 82 -10.78 -4.28 7.33
C ASP A 82 -9.61 -5.07 7.93
N ASN A 83 -9.49 -4.98 9.26
CA ASN A 83 -8.41 -5.59 10.03
C ASN A 83 -8.71 -7.01 10.52
N ARG A 84 -9.66 -7.73 9.92
CA ARG A 84 -9.85 -9.17 10.18
C ARG A 84 -8.60 -9.94 9.77
N LEU A 85 -8.17 -10.90 10.57
CA LEU A 85 -6.94 -11.67 10.33
C LEU A 85 -6.92 -12.37 8.97
N GLU A 86 -8.09 -12.85 8.51
CA GLU A 86 -8.28 -13.50 7.20
C GLU A 86 -7.97 -12.56 6.03
N ASN A 87 -8.06 -11.24 6.27
CA ASN A 87 -7.76 -10.19 5.28
C ASN A 87 -6.33 -9.63 5.42
N LEU A 88 -5.55 -10.12 6.37
CA LEU A 88 -4.20 -9.62 6.66
C LEU A 88 -3.13 -10.65 6.31
N ARG A 89 -2.01 -10.20 5.76
CA ARG A 89 -0.83 -11.03 5.55
C ARG A 89 0.46 -10.22 5.58
N TRP A 90 1.57 -10.89 5.88
CA TRP A 90 2.88 -10.37 5.54
C TRP A 90 3.13 -10.55 4.05
N GLY A 91 3.73 -9.58 3.41
CA GLY A 91 4.08 -9.66 2.00
C GLY A 91 5.16 -8.67 1.61
N THR A 92 5.80 -8.92 0.49
CA THR A 92 6.88 -8.10 -0.04
C THR A 92 6.37 -6.80 -0.66
N ARG A 93 7.24 -5.82 -0.82
CA ARG A 93 6.92 -4.58 -1.56
C ARG A 93 6.43 -4.86 -2.99
N LYS A 94 6.97 -5.88 -3.66
CA LYS A 94 6.55 -6.27 -5.01
C LYS A 94 5.10 -6.76 -5.02
N GLU A 95 4.72 -7.58 -4.04
CA GLU A 95 3.33 -8.07 -3.88
C GLU A 95 2.39 -6.91 -3.56
N ASN A 96 2.76 -5.99 -2.67
CA ASN A 96 1.97 -4.81 -2.36
C ASN A 96 1.67 -3.98 -3.61
N VAL A 97 2.68 -3.75 -4.46
CA VAL A 97 2.48 -3.04 -5.74
C VAL A 97 1.56 -3.82 -6.66
N ALA A 98 1.71 -5.15 -6.74
CA ALA A 98 0.85 -6.00 -7.57
C ALA A 98 -0.62 -5.96 -7.08
N ASP A 99 -0.84 -6.03 -5.77
CA ASP A 99 -2.16 -5.91 -5.16
C ASP A 99 -2.77 -4.52 -5.43
N ALA A 100 -2.00 -3.45 -5.29
CA ALA A 100 -2.45 -2.09 -5.61
C ALA A 100 -2.85 -1.93 -7.09
N ILE A 101 -2.14 -2.57 -8.02
CA ILE A 101 -2.50 -2.61 -9.45
C ILE A 101 -3.82 -3.36 -9.63
N LYS A 102 -3.96 -4.55 -9.02
CA LYS A 102 -5.16 -5.37 -9.08
C LYS A 102 -6.40 -4.64 -8.54
N HIS A 103 -6.23 -3.88 -7.45
CA HIS A 103 -7.30 -3.08 -6.84
C HIS A 103 -7.54 -1.74 -7.55
N GLY A 104 -6.77 -1.38 -8.59
CA GLY A 104 -6.88 -0.10 -9.30
C GLY A 104 -6.45 1.12 -8.48
N THR A 105 -5.81 0.92 -7.32
CA THR A 105 -5.34 1.98 -6.40
C THR A 105 -3.90 2.40 -6.65
N ALA A 106 -3.18 1.69 -7.51
CA ALA A 106 -1.81 2.04 -7.87
C ALA A 106 -1.75 3.36 -8.65
N THR A 107 -0.89 4.26 -8.20
CA THR A 107 -0.62 5.54 -8.87
C THR A 107 0.42 5.31 -9.97
N ILE A 108 0.01 4.64 -11.06
CA ILE A 108 0.87 4.29 -12.20
C ILE A 108 0.37 4.97 -13.48
N GLY A 109 1.25 5.10 -14.45
CA GLY A 109 0.92 5.69 -15.75
C GLY A 109 0.49 7.15 -15.61
N SER A 110 -0.59 7.53 -16.30
CA SER A 110 -1.19 8.86 -16.27
C SER A 110 -1.75 9.28 -14.91
N LYS A 111 -2.11 8.31 -14.05
CA LYS A 111 -2.56 8.56 -12.66
C LYS A 111 -1.45 9.05 -11.74
N ASN A 112 -0.17 8.97 -12.16
CA ASN A 112 0.92 9.55 -11.41
C ASN A 112 0.90 11.06 -11.59
N GLY A 113 0.82 11.85 -10.51
CA GLY A 113 0.81 13.31 -10.56
C GLY A 113 2.05 13.94 -11.22
N ALA A 114 3.14 13.20 -11.37
CA ALA A 114 4.34 13.60 -12.13
C ALA A 114 4.29 13.15 -13.60
N ALA A 115 3.22 12.48 -14.04
CA ALA A 115 3.11 12.04 -15.44
C ALA A 115 2.91 13.24 -16.37
N LYS A 116 3.76 13.34 -17.39
CA LYS A 116 3.69 14.40 -18.42
C LYS A 116 2.68 14.06 -19.52
N LEU A 117 2.28 12.80 -19.66
CA LEU A 117 1.37 12.35 -20.71
C LEU A 117 0.02 11.95 -20.12
N THR A 118 -1.06 12.48 -20.73
CA THR A 118 -2.44 12.08 -20.44
C THR A 118 -2.80 10.80 -21.21
N ASP A 119 -3.90 10.16 -20.84
CA ASP A 119 -4.40 8.96 -21.53
C ASP A 119 -4.71 9.24 -23.02
N GLU A 120 -5.23 10.42 -23.35
CA GLU A 120 -5.49 10.84 -24.72
C GLU A 120 -4.20 11.00 -25.53
N MET A 121 -3.19 11.66 -24.94
CA MET A 121 -1.87 11.78 -25.58
C MET A 121 -1.25 10.41 -25.83
N ILE A 122 -1.39 9.47 -24.90
CA ILE A 122 -0.87 8.11 -25.04
C ILE A 122 -1.54 7.36 -26.19
N LYS A 123 -2.88 7.45 -26.31
CA LYS A 123 -3.64 6.87 -27.43
C LYS A 123 -3.18 7.47 -28.77
N THR A 124 -3.04 8.78 -28.84
CA THR A 124 -2.57 9.47 -30.06
C THR A 124 -1.14 9.04 -30.42
N ILE A 125 -0.22 8.95 -29.45
CA ILE A 125 1.14 8.46 -29.70
C ILE A 125 1.13 7.04 -30.22
N ARG A 126 0.28 6.15 -29.68
CA ARG A 126 0.17 4.77 -30.18
C ARG A 126 -0.42 4.68 -31.59
N GLN A 127 -1.39 5.53 -31.90
CA GLN A 127 -1.97 5.64 -33.25
C GLN A 127 -0.98 6.22 -34.26
N SER A 128 -0.09 7.13 -33.86
CA SER A 128 0.92 7.71 -34.75
C SER A 128 1.91 6.69 -35.31
N ARG A 129 2.03 5.49 -34.70
CA ARG A 129 2.77 4.37 -35.28
C ARG A 129 2.21 3.89 -36.62
N LEU A 130 0.91 4.07 -36.84
CA LEU A 130 0.22 3.69 -38.10
C LEU A 130 0.52 4.68 -39.24
N ILE A 131 0.86 5.91 -38.91
CA ILE A 131 1.17 7.00 -39.87
C ILE A 131 2.67 7.29 -40.00
N ASN A 132 3.51 6.42 -39.43
CA ASN A 132 4.97 6.49 -39.55
C ASN A 132 5.62 7.78 -39.05
N ASP A 133 5.03 8.43 -38.03
CA ASP A 133 5.63 9.61 -37.38
C ASP A 133 6.97 9.25 -36.71
N SER A 134 7.96 10.12 -36.87
CA SER A 134 9.26 9.86 -36.25
C SER A 134 9.19 10.04 -34.74
N VAL A 135 9.93 9.19 -34.01
CA VAL A 135 9.98 9.23 -32.54
C VAL A 135 10.50 10.58 -32.03
N ASP A 136 11.41 11.22 -32.77
CA ASP A 136 11.96 12.52 -32.43
C ASP A 136 10.91 13.64 -32.59
N LYS A 137 10.07 13.59 -33.64
CA LYS A 137 8.94 14.49 -33.81
C LYS A 137 7.97 14.40 -32.62
N LEU A 138 7.58 13.18 -32.23
CA LEU A 138 6.70 12.95 -31.10
C LEU A 138 7.34 13.40 -29.77
N SER A 139 8.63 13.16 -29.58
CA SER A 139 9.40 13.59 -28.41
C SER A 139 9.32 15.12 -28.23
N ASN A 140 9.54 15.86 -29.30
CA ASN A 140 9.47 17.32 -29.31
C ASN A 140 8.03 17.82 -29.12
N GLN A 141 7.06 17.23 -29.79
CA GLN A 141 5.64 17.60 -29.69
C GLN A 141 5.09 17.46 -28.28
N TYR A 142 5.39 16.36 -27.61
CA TYR A 142 4.88 16.06 -26.26
C TYR A 142 5.83 16.45 -25.12
N GLN A 143 6.95 17.09 -25.42
CA GLN A 143 7.94 17.56 -24.44
C GLN A 143 8.40 16.44 -23.48
N VAL A 144 8.63 15.23 -24.01
CA VAL A 144 9.12 14.07 -23.28
C VAL A 144 10.32 13.46 -24.01
N SER A 145 11.12 12.65 -23.30
CA SER A 145 12.29 12.02 -23.92
C SER A 145 11.90 11.01 -25.01
N VAL A 146 12.78 10.83 -25.98
CA VAL A 146 12.70 9.78 -27.02
C VAL A 146 12.49 8.40 -26.39
N THR A 147 13.17 8.14 -25.26
CA THR A 147 13.01 6.88 -24.50
C THR A 147 11.59 6.71 -23.97
N THR A 148 10.94 7.79 -23.51
CA THR A 148 9.55 7.77 -23.07
C THR A 148 8.61 7.41 -24.22
N ILE A 149 8.76 8.04 -25.39
CA ILE A 149 7.96 7.73 -26.58
C ILE A 149 8.13 6.26 -27.00
N ARG A 150 9.38 5.77 -27.08
CA ARG A 150 9.64 4.35 -27.41
C ARG A 150 8.97 3.40 -26.41
N ARG A 151 9.00 3.68 -25.11
CA ARG A 151 8.32 2.86 -24.08
C ARG A 151 6.81 2.88 -24.23
N VAL A 152 6.21 4.02 -24.57
CA VAL A 152 4.77 4.15 -24.84
C VAL A 152 4.38 3.31 -26.07
N LEU A 153 5.11 3.46 -27.18
CA LEU A 153 4.87 2.74 -28.43
C LEU A 153 5.01 1.22 -28.27
N ASN A 154 5.94 0.77 -27.42
CA ASN A 154 6.17 -0.65 -27.13
C ASN A 154 5.28 -1.20 -26.00
N GLY A 155 4.33 -0.41 -25.46
CA GLY A 155 3.46 -0.84 -24.36
C GLY A 155 4.18 -1.14 -23.04
N LEU A 156 5.43 -0.68 -22.87
CA LEU A 156 6.23 -0.92 -21.66
C LEU A 156 5.82 0.00 -20.51
N THR A 157 5.18 1.13 -20.81
CA THR A 157 4.64 2.08 -19.84
C THR A 157 3.19 2.40 -20.17
N TYR A 158 2.44 2.94 -19.20
CA TYR A 158 1.03 3.28 -19.34
C TYR A 158 0.17 2.07 -19.78
N LYS A 159 0.43 0.91 -19.16
CA LYS A 159 -0.35 -0.32 -19.40
C LYS A 159 -1.79 -0.10 -18.92
N GLY A 160 -2.76 -0.31 -19.80
CA GLY A 160 -4.17 -0.14 -19.46
C GLY A 160 -4.81 1.13 -20.03
N VAL A 161 -4.09 1.86 -20.88
CA VAL A 161 -4.63 2.96 -21.70
C VAL A 161 -4.75 2.51 -23.15
#